data_1ea683958b251525a7f4adf7532f8cfa
#
_entry.id   1ea683958b251525a7f4adf7532f8cfa
#
_cell.length_a   1.000
_cell.length_b   1.000
_cell.length_c   1.000
_cell.angle_alpha   90.00
_cell.angle_beta   90.00
_cell.angle_gamma   90.00
#
_symmetry.space_group_name_H-M   'P 1'
#
loop_
_entity.id
_entity.type
_entity.pdbx_description
1 polymer ?
#
loop_
_entity_poly.entity_id
_entity_poly.type
_entity_poly.pdbx_seq_one_letter_code
_entity_poly.pdbx_strand_id
1 'polypeptide(L)'
;MGALASAQTPYQPKFPGDPARSESEAAALGYMRTVLRAQHQYQKKNGHYATTLAALVHTGSFTSRMVSPDRGDYTVGFKPKKEGFELALTPKELSADRRSFYADEDGAIHADEEKAADSASPKIK
;
A
#
# COMPACT_ATOMS: atom_id res chain seq x y z
N MET A 1 11.79 0.12 33.23
CA MET A 1 11.64 0.57 32.92
C MET A 1 11.10 1.18 32.08
N GLY A 2 10.17 1.52 32.28
CA GLY A 2 9.49 2.26 31.30
C GLY A 2 10.39 2.88 30.36
N ALA A 3 11.51 2.89 30.72
CA ALA A 3 12.53 3.40 29.83
C ALA A 3 12.34 2.87 28.42
N LEU A 4 11.74 1.72 28.29
CA LEU A 4 11.53 1.19 26.96
C LEU A 4 10.69 2.10 26.11
N ALA A 5 9.65 2.67 26.70
CA ALA A 5 8.79 3.56 25.93
C ALA A 5 9.59 4.75 25.45
N SER A 6 10.48 5.27 26.27
CA SER A 6 11.24 6.42 25.87
C SER A 6 12.26 6.09 24.78
N ALA A 7 12.62 4.82 24.64
CA ALA A 7 13.55 4.43 23.60
C ALA A 7 12.90 4.40 22.22
N GLN A 8 11.58 4.46 22.17
CA GLN A 8 10.87 4.41 20.91
C GLN A 8 10.50 5.81 20.46
N THR A 9 11.10 6.22 19.37
CA THR A 9 10.81 7.53 18.81
C THR A 9 9.45 7.48 18.12
N PRO A 10 8.56 8.41 18.44
CA PRO A 10 7.28 8.47 17.72
C PRO A 10 7.50 8.66 16.23
N TYR A 11 6.64 8.08 15.43
CA TYR A 11 6.71 8.24 14.00
C TYR A 11 6.56 9.72 13.62
N GLN A 12 7.43 10.20 12.76
CA GLN A 12 7.38 11.58 12.29
C GLN A 12 6.74 11.60 10.90
N PRO A 13 5.65 12.33 10.72
CA PRO A 13 5.02 12.44 9.40
C PRO A 13 6.01 12.91 8.35
N LYS A 14 5.94 12.32 7.18
CA LYS A 14 6.85 12.65 6.10
C LYS A 14 6.33 13.80 5.24
N PHE A 15 5.08 14.15 5.41
CA PHE A 15 4.45 15.27 4.70
C PHE A 15 3.17 15.63 5.46
N PRO A 16 2.65 16.85 5.25
CA PRO A 16 1.39 17.24 5.91
C PRO A 16 0.26 16.28 5.56
N GLY A 17 -0.45 15.81 6.57
CA GLY A 17 -1.55 14.90 6.35
C GLY A 17 -1.16 13.44 6.17
N ASP A 18 0.10 13.10 6.42
CA ASP A 18 0.58 11.73 6.32
C ASP A 18 -0.25 10.83 7.23
N PRO A 19 -0.98 9.83 6.68
CA PRO A 19 -1.82 8.97 7.52
C PRO A 19 -1.08 7.81 8.16
N ALA A 20 0.21 7.62 7.85
CA ALA A 20 0.97 6.50 8.39
C ALA A 20 1.15 6.63 9.89
N ARG A 21 1.13 5.50 10.58
CA ARG A 21 1.32 5.45 12.04
C ARG A 21 2.71 4.96 12.42
N SER A 22 3.50 4.49 11.46
CA SER A 22 4.85 3.97 11.70
C SER A 22 5.64 4.02 10.41
N GLU A 23 6.95 3.78 10.52
CA GLU A 23 7.80 3.69 9.34
C GLU A 23 7.38 2.53 8.43
N SER A 24 6.97 1.42 9.04
CA SER A 24 6.48 0.29 8.24
C SER A 24 5.27 0.67 7.44
N GLU A 25 4.31 1.39 8.05
CA GLU A 25 3.14 1.85 7.33
C GLU A 25 3.50 2.88 6.26
N ALA A 26 4.44 3.77 6.57
CA ALA A 26 4.85 4.77 5.60
C ALA A 26 5.42 4.12 4.34
N ALA A 27 6.24 3.08 4.51
CA ALA A 27 6.80 2.36 3.38
C ALA A 27 5.70 1.65 2.59
N ALA A 28 4.77 1.00 3.28
CA ALA A 28 3.66 0.31 2.62
C ALA A 28 2.78 1.27 1.83
N LEU A 29 2.44 2.40 2.42
CA LEU A 29 1.59 3.37 1.75
C LEU A 29 2.29 4.03 0.57
N GLY A 30 3.60 4.27 0.70
CA GLY A 30 4.39 4.79 -0.42
C GLY A 30 4.39 3.83 -1.59
N TYR A 31 4.53 2.54 -1.30
CA TYR A 31 4.47 1.52 -2.32
C TYR A 31 3.09 1.52 -3.00
N MET A 32 2.02 1.56 -2.22
CA MET A 32 0.67 1.56 -2.78
C MET A 32 0.44 2.77 -3.68
N ARG A 33 0.88 3.95 -3.24
CA ARG A 33 0.72 5.14 -4.08
C ARG A 33 1.45 5.01 -5.39
N THR A 34 2.63 4.39 -5.37
CA THR A 34 3.41 4.17 -6.60
C THR A 34 2.66 3.23 -7.53
N VAL A 35 2.08 2.14 -7.01
CA VAL A 35 1.30 1.22 -7.83
C VAL A 35 0.07 1.92 -8.40
N LEU A 36 -0.64 2.68 -7.58
CA LEU A 36 -1.85 3.35 -8.04
C LEU A 36 -1.54 4.35 -9.15
N ARG A 37 -0.46 5.12 -9.01
CA ARG A 37 -0.04 6.04 -10.06
C ARG A 37 0.36 5.31 -11.33
N ALA A 38 1.10 4.22 -11.19
CA ALA A 38 1.53 3.44 -12.35
C ALA A 38 0.32 2.86 -13.07
N GLN A 39 -0.66 2.34 -12.33
CA GLN A 39 -1.87 1.81 -12.93
C GLN A 39 -2.66 2.90 -13.66
N HIS A 40 -2.72 4.09 -13.08
CA HIS A 40 -3.41 5.19 -13.73
C HIS A 40 -2.74 5.53 -15.06
N GLN A 41 -1.42 5.62 -15.08
CA GLN A 41 -0.68 5.92 -16.31
C GLN A 41 -0.79 4.78 -17.31
N TYR A 42 -0.74 3.55 -16.85
CA TYR A 42 -0.86 2.39 -17.73
C TYR A 42 -2.22 2.38 -18.40
N GLN A 43 -3.28 2.63 -17.63
CA GLN A 43 -4.64 2.66 -18.17
C GLN A 43 -4.81 3.76 -19.21
N LYS A 44 -4.25 4.94 -18.94
CA LYS A 44 -4.35 6.05 -19.90
C LYS A 44 -3.65 5.71 -21.21
N LYS A 45 -2.53 4.99 -21.14
CA LYS A 45 -1.75 4.67 -22.33
C LYS A 45 -2.32 3.48 -23.09
N ASN A 46 -2.83 2.49 -22.38
CA ASN A 46 -3.21 1.21 -22.98
C ASN A 46 -4.71 0.96 -23.03
N GLY A 47 -5.51 1.80 -22.41
CA GLY A 47 -6.97 1.64 -22.42
C GLY A 47 -7.49 0.64 -21.40
N HIS A 48 -6.63 0.02 -20.63
CA HIS A 48 -7.02 -0.92 -19.57
C HIS A 48 -5.93 -0.94 -18.52
N TYR A 49 -6.28 -1.44 -17.34
CA TYR A 49 -5.30 -1.58 -16.27
C TYR A 49 -4.40 -2.78 -16.51
N ALA A 50 -3.18 -2.73 -15.96
CA ALA A 50 -2.27 -3.86 -16.01
C ALA A 50 -2.86 -5.01 -15.20
N THR A 51 -2.68 -6.23 -15.71
CA THR A 51 -3.21 -7.42 -15.04
C THR A 51 -2.20 -8.09 -14.13
N THR A 52 -0.96 -7.61 -14.15
CA THR A 52 0.09 -8.08 -13.24
C THR A 52 0.93 -6.90 -12.81
N LEU A 53 1.60 -7.04 -11.68
CA LEU A 53 2.54 -6.01 -11.25
C LEU A 53 3.72 -5.93 -12.23
N ALA A 54 4.15 -7.05 -12.77
CA ALA A 54 5.28 -7.06 -13.71
C ALA A 54 5.01 -6.17 -14.92
N ALA A 55 3.77 -6.08 -15.36
CA ALA A 55 3.42 -5.23 -16.50
C ALA A 55 3.61 -3.75 -16.21
N LEU A 56 3.69 -3.36 -14.94
CA LEU A 56 3.86 -1.96 -14.55
C LEU A 56 5.33 -1.51 -14.56
N VAL A 57 6.27 -2.44 -14.71
CA VAL A 57 7.69 -2.08 -14.70
C VAL A 57 7.96 -1.08 -15.82
N HIS A 58 8.66 0.00 -15.47
CA HIS A 58 8.95 1.14 -16.34
C HIS A 58 7.74 2.04 -16.61
N THR A 59 6.66 1.86 -15.85
CA THR A 59 5.54 2.79 -15.90
C THR A 59 5.61 3.66 -14.65
N GLY A 60 5.70 4.97 -14.84
CA GLY A 60 5.88 5.88 -13.73
C GLY A 60 7.16 5.53 -12.96
N SER A 61 7.06 5.50 -11.66
CA SER A 61 8.17 5.17 -10.78
C SER A 61 8.27 3.70 -10.42
N PHE A 62 7.43 2.84 -11.03
CA PHE A 62 7.41 1.43 -10.68
C PHE A 62 8.60 0.72 -11.31
N THR A 63 9.39 0.04 -10.47
CA THR A 63 10.61 -0.63 -10.92
C THR A 63 10.49 -2.14 -10.78
N SER A 64 11.45 -2.86 -11.38
CA SER A 64 11.43 -4.32 -11.31
C SER A 64 11.55 -4.84 -9.88
N ARG A 65 12.23 -4.09 -9.00
CA ARG A 65 12.33 -4.50 -7.59
C ARG A 65 10.98 -4.50 -6.90
N MET A 66 10.06 -3.69 -7.36
CA MET A 66 8.76 -3.55 -6.72
C MET A 66 7.79 -4.67 -7.07
N VAL A 67 8.17 -5.56 -7.97
CA VAL A 67 7.32 -6.70 -8.34
C VAL A 67 7.27 -7.75 -7.22
N SER A 68 8.31 -7.81 -6.39
CA SER A 68 8.37 -8.80 -5.32
C SER A 68 7.22 -8.62 -4.33
N PRO A 69 6.51 -9.68 -3.96
CA PRO A 69 5.43 -9.58 -2.98
C PRO A 69 5.93 -9.41 -1.54
N ASP A 70 7.20 -9.67 -1.29
CA ASP A 70 7.76 -9.49 0.05
C ASP A 70 8.28 -8.06 0.17
N ARG A 71 7.60 -7.25 0.98
CA ARG A 71 7.93 -5.85 1.17
C ARG A 71 8.29 -5.56 2.62
N GLY A 72 9.19 -6.37 3.18
CA GLY A 72 9.62 -6.16 4.55
C GLY A 72 8.56 -6.61 5.54
N ASP A 73 7.96 -5.68 6.25
CA ASP A 73 6.92 -6.01 7.23
C ASP A 73 5.58 -6.35 6.59
N TYR A 74 5.46 -6.20 5.26
CA TYR A 74 4.20 -6.40 4.55
C TYR A 74 4.35 -7.39 3.40
N THR A 75 3.24 -8.04 3.08
CA THR A 75 3.13 -8.91 1.91
C THR A 75 2.12 -8.29 0.96
N VAL A 76 2.43 -8.30 -0.32
CA VAL A 76 1.60 -7.69 -1.35
C VAL A 76 0.75 -8.77 -2.02
N GLY A 77 -0.56 -8.48 -2.17
CA GLY A 77 -1.45 -9.28 -2.98
C GLY A 77 -2.01 -8.39 -4.09
N PHE A 78 -2.00 -8.88 -5.31
CA PHE A 78 -2.52 -8.15 -6.46
C PHE A 78 -3.42 -9.08 -7.26
N LYS A 79 -4.62 -8.60 -7.59
CA LYS A 79 -5.57 -9.35 -8.39
C LYS A 79 -6.15 -8.48 -9.49
N PRO A 80 -6.13 -8.96 -10.75
CA PRO A 80 -6.85 -8.26 -11.79
C PRO A 80 -8.34 -8.51 -11.66
N LYS A 81 -9.14 -7.53 -12.09
CA LYS A 81 -10.58 -7.66 -12.21
C LYS A 81 -10.96 -7.29 -13.62
N LYS A 82 -12.21 -7.53 -14.00
CA LYS A 82 -12.65 -7.29 -15.36
C LYS A 82 -12.32 -5.88 -15.85
N GLU A 83 -12.60 -4.87 -15.02
CA GLU A 83 -12.33 -3.50 -15.40
C GLU A 83 -11.59 -2.76 -14.31
N GLY A 84 -10.71 -3.45 -13.61
CA GLY A 84 -9.98 -2.86 -12.53
C GLY A 84 -8.97 -3.81 -11.95
N PHE A 85 -8.69 -3.61 -10.66
CA PHE A 85 -7.72 -4.43 -9.95
C PHE A 85 -7.95 -4.28 -8.46
N GLU A 86 -7.35 -5.19 -7.68
CA GLU A 86 -7.30 -5.09 -6.23
C GLU A 86 -5.85 -5.19 -5.78
N LEU A 87 -5.48 -4.31 -4.87
CA LEU A 87 -4.15 -4.30 -4.29
C LEU A 87 -4.31 -4.38 -2.77
N ALA A 88 -3.69 -5.36 -2.16
CA ALA A 88 -3.75 -5.54 -0.71
C ALA A 88 -2.33 -5.61 -0.15
N LEU A 89 -2.09 -4.88 0.93
CA LEU A 89 -0.85 -5.00 1.68
C LEU A 89 -1.21 -5.47 3.07
N THR A 90 -0.76 -6.67 3.40
CA THR A 90 -1.07 -7.32 4.66
C THR A 90 0.20 -7.40 5.50
N PRO A 91 0.18 -6.87 6.73
CA PRO A 91 1.36 -6.96 7.58
C PRO A 91 1.59 -8.39 8.04
N LYS A 92 2.84 -8.75 8.22
CA LYS A 92 3.17 -10.06 8.75
C LYS A 92 2.72 -10.19 10.19
N GLU A 93 2.67 -9.05 10.92
CA GLU A 93 2.11 -8.98 12.26
C GLU A 93 1.17 -7.79 12.33
N LEU A 94 -0.12 -8.07 12.31
CA LEU A 94 -1.14 -7.04 12.35
C LEU A 94 -1.17 -6.35 13.71
N SER A 95 -1.19 -5.02 13.72
CA SER A 95 -1.26 -4.24 14.95
C SER A 95 -1.81 -2.85 14.62
N ALA A 96 -2.01 -2.03 15.64
CA ALA A 96 -2.47 -0.67 15.45
C ALA A 96 -1.47 0.18 14.65
N ASP A 97 -0.18 -0.18 14.69
CA ASP A 97 0.87 0.53 13.97
C ASP A 97 1.31 -0.17 12.69
N ARG A 98 0.71 -1.30 12.40
CA ARG A 98 0.93 -2.06 11.17
C ARG A 98 -0.41 -2.57 10.70
N ARG A 99 -1.24 -1.63 10.26
CA ARG A 99 -2.56 -1.94 9.74
C ARG A 99 -2.45 -2.62 8.39
N SER A 100 -3.46 -3.40 8.03
CA SER A 100 -3.57 -3.90 6.66
C SER A 100 -4.17 -2.79 5.78
N PHE A 101 -3.85 -2.82 4.48
CA PHE A 101 -4.31 -1.80 3.54
C PHE A 101 -4.90 -2.47 2.30
N TYR A 102 -5.85 -1.77 1.68
CA TYR A 102 -6.51 -2.23 0.47
C TYR A 102 -6.79 -1.03 -0.44
N ALA A 103 -6.63 -1.23 -1.74
CA ALA A 103 -7.01 -0.22 -2.72
C ALA A 103 -7.43 -0.93 -4.00
N ASP A 104 -8.18 -0.22 -4.81
CA ASP A 104 -8.60 -0.72 -6.11
C ASP A 104 -8.57 0.44 -7.12
N GLU A 105 -9.25 0.25 -8.25
CA GLU A 105 -9.18 1.23 -9.34
C GLU A 105 -9.74 2.60 -8.97
N ASP A 106 -10.51 2.72 -7.90
CA ASP A 106 -11.01 4.04 -7.51
C ASP A 106 -9.94 4.89 -6.82
N GLY A 107 -8.81 4.30 -6.49
CA GLY A 107 -7.68 5.04 -5.96
C GLY A 107 -7.72 5.35 -4.47
N ALA A 108 -8.80 5.02 -3.79
CA ALA A 108 -8.90 5.24 -2.35
C ALA A 108 -8.18 4.11 -1.61
N ILE A 109 -7.49 4.46 -0.53
CA ILE A 109 -6.81 3.47 0.30
C ILE A 109 -7.63 3.24 1.57
N HIS A 110 -7.89 1.99 1.87
CA HIS A 110 -8.62 1.57 3.06
C HIS A 110 -7.65 0.92 4.03
N ALA A 111 -7.92 1.04 5.32
CA ALA A 111 -7.05 0.47 6.36
C ALA A 111 -7.87 -0.23 7.42
N ASP A 112 -7.30 -1.29 7.98
CA ASP A 112 -7.95 -2.04 9.04
C ASP A 112 -6.87 -2.52 10.00
N GLU A 113 -7.07 -2.30 11.29
CA GLU A 113 -6.08 -2.71 12.28
C GLU A 113 -6.41 -4.04 12.93
N GLU A 114 -7.54 -4.64 12.57
CA GLU A 114 -7.99 -5.88 13.20
C GLU A 114 -8.08 -7.07 12.27
N LYS A 115 -8.06 -6.82 10.97
CA LYS A 115 -8.18 -7.89 9.98
C LYS A 115 -7.64 -7.41 8.65
N ALA A 116 -7.62 -8.29 7.67
CA ALA A 116 -7.24 -7.90 6.31
C ALA A 116 -8.23 -6.85 5.80
N ALA A 117 -7.69 -5.75 5.28
CA ALA A 117 -8.53 -4.65 4.80
C ALA A 117 -9.24 -5.05 3.51
N ASP A 118 -10.42 -4.48 3.31
CA ASP A 118 -11.19 -4.66 2.08
C ASP A 118 -11.91 -3.36 1.74
N SER A 119 -12.78 -3.41 0.75
CA SER A 119 -13.46 -2.19 0.30
C SER A 119 -14.40 -1.62 1.34
N ALA A 120 -14.78 -2.40 2.35
CA ALA A 120 -15.64 -1.93 3.43
C ALA A 120 -14.85 -1.33 4.59
N SER A 121 -13.53 -1.50 4.62
CA SER A 121 -12.71 -0.93 5.69
C SER A 121 -12.65 0.58 5.57
N PRO A 122 -12.37 1.31 6.67
CA PRO A 122 -12.31 2.77 6.61
C PRO A 122 -11.27 3.30 5.63
N LYS A 123 -11.63 4.37 4.92
CA LYS A 123 -10.69 5.04 4.03
C LYS A 123 -9.75 5.93 4.83
N ILE A 124 -8.52 6.04 4.37
CA ILE A 124 -7.52 6.86 5.04
C ILE A 124 -6.93 7.93 4.12
N LYS A 125 -7.56 8.20 3.03
CA LYS A 125 -7.05 9.14 2.05
C LYS A 125 -5.91 8.58 1.27
#